data_b49c12483979b1ecb45561570f67e72e
#
_entry.id   b49c12483979b1ecb45561570f67e72e
#
_cell.length_a   1.000
_cell.length_b   1.000
_cell.length_c   1.000
_cell.angle_alpha   90.00
_cell.angle_beta   90.00
_cell.angle_gamma   90.00
#
_symmetry.space_group_name_H-M   'P 1'
#
loop_
_entity.id
_entity.type
_entity.pdbx_description
1 polymer ?
#
loop_
_entity_poly.entity_id
_entity_poly.type
_entity_poly.pdbx_seq_one_letter_code
_entity_poly.pdbx_strand_id
1 'polypeptide(L)'
;MQFPLSDRTSLLHLSHVHRGGGKAERPDNTLETFRWCWENGSALECDCRRTKDGVGIMLHDETLRRTARGIPDALADRPVSTELDWAEIKDVDVGSYLSPDFAHHRIPRIEDVFAAMRGHPKWLCFVDEKGAGPRYIADKAREAGVLEQVYYSGPSVAKALEWVDAVPGGKTMLWIGTWPVPKPEHTDAADIARFEAHYEKVMGEVRAANFRGISVVSLHSYYNPTAAEPFVPRASVLKALVDEFHAHGIPVCSIPFAGGDSEEAYFKLFDLGFDGFSSDYPSVMFSVIHKLSQRRATAD
;
A
#
# COMPACT_ATOMS: atom_id res chain seq x y z
N MET A 1 6.97 18.76 14.57
CA MET A 1 8.42 18.41 14.79
C MET A 1 8.91 17.85 13.47
N GLN A 2 9.85 18.46 12.75
CA GLN A 2 10.39 17.85 11.52
C GLN A 2 11.26 16.66 11.93
N PHE A 3 11.04 15.51 11.34
CA PHE A 3 11.95 14.39 11.51
C PHE A 3 13.32 14.78 10.94
N PRO A 4 14.42 14.68 11.70
CA PRO A 4 15.76 14.89 11.17
C PRO A 4 16.04 13.90 10.02
N LEU A 5 16.95 14.25 9.12
CA LEU A 5 17.26 13.43 7.93
C LEU A 5 17.67 12.01 8.32
N SER A 6 18.42 11.85 9.42
CA SER A 6 18.79 10.55 9.98
C SER A 6 17.58 9.69 10.34
N ASP A 7 16.53 10.30 10.89
CA ASP A 7 15.32 9.59 11.28
C ASP A 7 14.47 9.22 10.05
N ARG A 8 14.41 10.10 9.04
CA ARG A 8 13.69 9.83 7.79
C ARG A 8 14.26 8.63 7.04
N THR A 9 15.58 8.49 6.95
CA THR A 9 16.18 7.29 6.34
C THR A 9 15.90 6.02 7.15
N SER A 10 15.68 6.11 8.45
CA SER A 10 15.23 4.98 9.27
C SER A 10 13.77 4.59 8.99
N LEU A 11 12.95 5.52 8.46
CA LEU A 11 11.55 5.29 8.11
C LEU A 11 11.35 4.68 6.71
N LEU A 12 12.42 4.56 5.90
CA LEU A 12 12.32 3.94 4.56
C LEU A 12 11.78 2.50 4.59
N HIS A 13 11.84 1.83 5.73
CA HIS A 13 11.20 0.51 5.91
C HIS A 13 9.66 0.54 5.83
N LEU A 14 9.03 1.73 5.87
CA LEU A 14 7.61 1.92 5.59
C LEU A 14 7.30 1.92 4.09
N SER A 15 8.33 2.00 3.24
CA SER A 15 8.13 1.85 1.80
C SER A 15 7.55 0.48 1.50
N HIS A 16 6.54 0.44 0.66
CA HIS A 16 5.76 -0.77 0.43
C HIS A 16 5.43 -0.97 -1.05
N VAL A 17 5.32 -2.23 -1.43
CA VAL A 17 4.94 -2.62 -2.79
C VAL A 17 3.44 -2.85 -2.85
N HIS A 18 2.77 -2.18 -3.79
CA HIS A 18 1.35 -2.34 -4.07
C HIS A 18 1.03 -3.80 -4.42
N ARG A 19 0.14 -4.44 -3.67
CA ARG A 19 -0.19 -5.89 -3.75
C ARG A 19 1.00 -6.83 -3.65
N GLY A 20 2.11 -6.36 -3.08
CA GLY A 20 3.38 -7.08 -3.01
C GLY A 20 4.11 -7.26 -4.34
N GLY A 21 3.41 -7.28 -5.46
CA GLY A 21 3.96 -7.56 -6.80
C GLY A 21 4.18 -6.34 -7.67
N GLY A 22 3.61 -5.21 -7.28
CA GLY A 22 3.51 -4.06 -8.14
C GLY A 22 2.62 -4.36 -9.35
N LYS A 23 2.91 -3.73 -10.48
CA LYS A 23 2.03 -3.81 -11.65
C LYS A 23 2.40 -4.93 -12.62
N ALA A 24 3.67 -5.31 -12.68
CA ALA A 24 4.15 -6.25 -13.68
C ALA A 24 5.42 -7.03 -13.31
N GLU A 25 5.95 -6.90 -12.09
CA GLU A 25 7.21 -7.57 -11.73
C GLU A 25 7.00 -8.93 -11.07
N ARG A 26 5.96 -9.04 -10.24
CA ARG A 26 5.60 -10.28 -9.53
C ARG A 26 4.07 -10.45 -9.53
N PRO A 27 3.55 -11.67 -9.36
CA PRO A 27 2.12 -11.88 -9.16
C PRO A 27 1.62 -11.18 -7.91
N ASP A 28 0.49 -10.47 -8.02
CA ASP A 28 -0.10 -9.77 -6.88
C ASP A 28 -0.69 -10.75 -5.84
N ASN A 29 -0.64 -10.32 -4.58
CA ASN A 29 -1.30 -10.98 -3.44
C ASN A 29 -0.93 -12.45 -3.26
N THR A 30 0.34 -12.83 -3.49
CA THR A 30 0.82 -14.20 -3.24
C THR A 30 1.89 -14.25 -2.15
N LEU A 31 1.98 -15.36 -1.41
CA LEU A 31 2.90 -15.46 -0.28
C LEU A 31 4.38 -15.39 -0.71
N GLU A 32 4.70 -15.99 -1.85
CA GLU A 32 6.06 -15.96 -2.42
C GLU A 32 6.49 -14.54 -2.77
N THR A 33 5.56 -13.76 -3.35
CA THR A 33 5.77 -12.35 -3.67
C THR A 33 5.93 -11.51 -2.40
N PHE A 34 5.13 -11.78 -1.36
CA PHE A 34 5.24 -11.08 -0.07
C PHE A 34 6.59 -11.33 0.60
N ARG A 35 7.07 -12.58 0.59
CA ARG A 35 8.40 -12.91 1.09
C ARG A 35 9.50 -12.16 0.34
N TRP A 36 9.39 -12.11 -0.99
CA TRP A 36 10.33 -11.35 -1.81
C TRP A 36 10.38 -9.87 -1.44
N CYS A 37 9.25 -9.20 -1.15
CA CYS A 37 9.23 -7.82 -0.68
C CYS A 37 9.97 -7.66 0.64
N TRP A 38 9.64 -8.47 1.63
CA TRP A 38 10.24 -8.40 2.95
C TRP A 38 11.74 -8.70 2.93
N GLU A 39 12.18 -9.67 2.14
CA GLU A 39 13.59 -10.03 1.95
C GLU A 39 14.40 -8.91 1.27
N ASN A 40 13.74 -8.07 0.47
CA ASN A 40 14.34 -6.86 -0.09
C ASN A 40 14.20 -5.62 0.83
N GLY A 41 13.76 -5.80 2.07
CA GLY A 41 13.74 -4.76 3.10
C GLY A 41 12.59 -3.76 2.98
N SER A 42 11.55 -4.05 2.17
CA SER A 42 10.34 -3.25 2.08
C SER A 42 9.18 -3.88 2.86
N ALA A 43 8.21 -3.06 3.25
CA ALA A 43 6.88 -3.51 3.57
C ALA A 43 6.12 -3.94 2.30
N LEU A 44 4.91 -4.43 2.49
CA LEU A 44 3.98 -4.69 1.38
C LEU A 44 2.59 -4.15 1.70
N GLU A 45 1.85 -3.85 0.66
CA GLU A 45 0.41 -3.68 0.74
C GLU A 45 -0.25 -4.93 0.15
N CYS A 46 -1.39 -5.32 0.70
CA CYS A 46 -2.17 -6.46 0.24
C CYS A 46 -3.66 -6.26 0.47
N ASP A 47 -4.45 -6.99 -0.30
CA ASP A 47 -5.91 -6.92 -0.27
C ASP A 47 -6.50 -8.13 0.44
N CYS A 48 -7.28 -7.93 1.50
CA CYS A 48 -7.90 -9.02 2.25
C CYS A 48 -9.39 -9.12 1.98
N ARG A 49 -9.81 -10.27 1.42
CA ARG A 49 -11.21 -10.67 1.23
C ARG A 49 -11.56 -11.88 2.10
N ARG A 50 -12.85 -12.20 2.12
CA ARG A 50 -13.31 -13.49 2.66
C ARG A 50 -14.02 -14.27 1.57
N THR A 51 -13.83 -15.57 1.57
CA THR A 51 -14.63 -16.53 0.78
C THR A 51 -16.04 -16.64 1.35
N LYS A 52 -16.95 -17.27 0.62
CA LYS A 52 -18.32 -17.54 1.05
C LYS A 52 -18.38 -18.32 2.39
N ASP A 53 -17.49 -19.29 2.58
CA ASP A 53 -17.34 -20.05 3.83
C ASP A 53 -16.54 -19.30 4.92
N GLY A 54 -16.17 -18.03 4.69
CA GLY A 54 -15.62 -17.11 5.68
C GLY A 54 -14.11 -17.19 5.87
N VAL A 55 -13.35 -17.88 5.01
CA VAL A 55 -11.89 -17.93 5.06
C VAL A 55 -11.31 -16.62 4.53
N GLY A 56 -10.42 -15.99 5.29
CA GLY A 56 -9.69 -14.79 4.86
C GLY A 56 -8.59 -15.12 3.86
N ILE A 57 -8.58 -14.45 2.73
CA ILE A 57 -7.63 -14.68 1.64
C ILE A 57 -7.06 -13.37 1.13
N MET A 58 -5.88 -13.41 0.51
CA MET A 58 -5.30 -12.26 -0.15
C MET A 58 -5.72 -12.23 -1.63
N LEU A 59 -6.63 -11.33 -1.96
CA LEU A 59 -7.16 -11.17 -3.32
C LEU A 59 -7.77 -9.79 -3.50
N HIS A 60 -7.33 -9.05 -4.53
CA HIS A 60 -7.88 -7.72 -4.82
C HIS A 60 -9.29 -7.77 -5.42
N ASP A 61 -9.47 -8.53 -6.49
CA ASP A 61 -10.70 -8.52 -7.27
C ASP A 61 -11.78 -9.41 -6.62
N GLU A 62 -13.04 -9.09 -6.87
CA GLU A 62 -14.17 -9.90 -6.41
C GLU A 62 -14.23 -11.26 -7.14
N THR A 63 -13.62 -11.37 -8.30
CA THR A 63 -13.59 -12.58 -9.12
C THR A 63 -12.15 -13.01 -9.43
N LEU A 64 -11.98 -14.23 -9.90
CA LEU A 64 -10.67 -14.78 -10.25
C LEU A 64 -10.22 -14.44 -11.69
N ARG A 65 -11.07 -13.76 -12.47
CA ARG A 65 -10.92 -13.54 -13.93
C ARG A 65 -9.56 -12.97 -14.32
N ARG A 66 -9.05 -12.00 -13.58
CA ARG A 66 -7.81 -11.31 -13.93
C ARG A 66 -6.57 -12.16 -13.69
N THR A 67 -6.49 -12.83 -12.55
CA THR A 67 -5.26 -13.48 -12.07
C THR A 67 -5.24 -14.99 -12.21
N ALA A 68 -6.39 -15.66 -12.20
CA ALA A 68 -6.43 -17.12 -12.29
C ALA A 68 -6.16 -17.63 -13.71
N ARG A 69 -5.52 -18.78 -13.80
CA ARG A 69 -5.30 -19.52 -15.04
C ARG A 69 -5.63 -21.00 -14.83
N GLY A 70 -5.93 -21.67 -15.94
CA GLY A 70 -6.22 -23.12 -15.93
C GLY A 70 -7.56 -23.50 -15.31
N ILE A 71 -8.49 -22.57 -15.13
CA ILE A 71 -9.83 -22.79 -14.63
C ILE A 71 -10.90 -22.43 -15.66
N PRO A 72 -12.12 -23.06 -15.61
CA PRO A 72 -13.22 -22.69 -16.48
C PRO A 72 -13.66 -21.23 -16.28
N ASP A 73 -14.08 -20.56 -17.35
CA ASP A 73 -14.60 -19.21 -17.32
C ASP A 73 -15.76 -19.04 -16.34
N ALA A 74 -16.67 -20.02 -16.31
CA ALA A 74 -17.81 -20.03 -15.39
C ALA A 74 -17.38 -20.02 -13.91
N LEU A 75 -16.22 -20.57 -13.55
CA LEU A 75 -15.65 -20.47 -12.20
C LEU A 75 -14.96 -19.13 -12.00
N ALA A 76 -14.23 -18.67 -13.01
CA ALA A 76 -13.45 -17.43 -12.94
C ALA A 76 -14.33 -16.17 -12.71
N ASP A 77 -15.58 -16.19 -13.17
CA ASP A 77 -16.52 -15.07 -13.07
C ASP A 77 -17.39 -15.05 -11.82
N ARG A 78 -17.35 -16.13 -11.01
CA ARG A 78 -18.14 -16.19 -9.77
C ARG A 78 -17.55 -15.26 -8.72
N PRO A 79 -18.39 -14.48 -8.00
CA PRO A 79 -17.96 -13.68 -6.87
C PRO A 79 -17.41 -14.55 -5.73
N VAL A 80 -16.17 -14.27 -5.33
CA VAL A 80 -15.48 -15.07 -4.31
C VAL A 80 -16.18 -14.97 -2.96
N SER A 81 -16.64 -13.78 -2.58
CA SER A 81 -17.19 -13.53 -1.25
C SER A 81 -18.59 -14.15 -1.04
N THR A 82 -19.32 -14.41 -2.12
CA THR A 82 -20.72 -14.88 -2.02
C THR A 82 -20.96 -16.25 -2.62
N GLU A 83 -20.04 -16.75 -3.49
CA GLU A 83 -20.31 -17.96 -4.24
C GLU A 83 -19.21 -19.03 -4.15
N LEU A 84 -17.97 -18.68 -3.77
CA LEU A 84 -16.85 -19.63 -3.76
C LEU A 84 -16.40 -19.98 -2.35
N ASP A 85 -16.34 -21.27 -2.05
CA ASP A 85 -15.73 -21.78 -0.84
C ASP A 85 -14.21 -21.92 -1.02
N TRP A 86 -13.44 -21.78 0.05
CA TRP A 86 -11.99 -21.91 0.01
C TRP A 86 -11.50 -23.18 -0.68
N ALA A 87 -12.16 -24.30 -0.44
CA ALA A 87 -11.81 -25.59 -1.04
C ALA A 87 -11.84 -25.58 -2.58
N GLU A 88 -12.66 -24.74 -3.20
CA GLU A 88 -12.78 -24.63 -4.66
C GLU A 88 -11.63 -23.84 -5.29
N ILE A 89 -10.95 -22.95 -4.53
CA ILE A 89 -10.00 -21.99 -5.07
C ILE A 89 -8.56 -22.12 -4.56
N LYS A 90 -8.32 -22.89 -3.51
CA LYS A 90 -7.01 -23.02 -2.84
C LYS A 90 -5.87 -23.49 -3.74
N ASP A 91 -6.17 -24.27 -4.77
CA ASP A 91 -5.18 -24.85 -5.68
C ASP A 91 -5.11 -24.12 -7.03
N VAL A 92 -5.85 -23.00 -7.19
CA VAL A 92 -5.88 -22.23 -8.43
C VAL A 92 -4.55 -21.52 -8.66
N ASP A 93 -4.02 -21.64 -9.87
CA ASP A 93 -2.85 -20.90 -10.33
C ASP A 93 -3.20 -19.42 -10.49
N VAL A 94 -2.56 -18.57 -9.67
CA VAL A 94 -2.71 -17.10 -9.72
C VAL A 94 -1.38 -16.40 -10.03
N GLY A 95 -0.44 -17.09 -10.63
CA GLY A 95 0.86 -16.56 -10.99
C GLY A 95 1.13 -16.55 -12.48
N SER A 96 0.73 -17.58 -13.21
CA SER A 96 1.05 -17.71 -14.64
C SER A 96 0.32 -16.71 -15.53
N TYR A 97 -0.59 -15.89 -15.00
CA TYR A 97 -1.14 -14.75 -15.75
C TYR A 97 -0.03 -13.72 -16.09
N LEU A 98 1.02 -13.67 -15.29
CA LEU A 98 2.16 -12.78 -15.48
C LEU A 98 3.29 -13.48 -16.24
N SER A 99 3.71 -14.68 -15.78
CA SER A 99 4.72 -15.53 -16.43
C SER A 99 4.51 -16.98 -16.04
N PRO A 100 4.77 -17.96 -16.96
CA PRO A 100 4.78 -19.38 -16.62
C PRO A 100 5.70 -19.74 -15.45
N ASP A 101 6.74 -18.97 -15.20
CA ASP A 101 7.67 -19.19 -14.07
C ASP A 101 6.97 -19.10 -12.70
N PHE A 102 5.83 -18.40 -12.65
CA PHE A 102 5.02 -18.22 -11.45
C PHE A 102 3.83 -19.17 -11.34
N ALA A 103 3.72 -20.18 -12.19
CA ALA A 103 2.58 -21.11 -12.21
C ALA A 103 2.33 -21.85 -10.88
N HIS A 104 3.32 -21.85 -9.97
CA HIS A 104 3.20 -22.43 -8.63
C HIS A 104 2.58 -21.49 -7.59
N HIS A 105 2.37 -20.20 -7.89
CA HIS A 105 1.77 -19.24 -6.97
C HIS A 105 0.29 -19.55 -6.74
N ARG A 106 -0.14 -19.47 -5.50
CA ARG A 106 -1.52 -19.73 -5.05
C ARG A 106 -2.06 -18.56 -4.26
N ILE A 107 -3.37 -18.47 -4.14
CA ILE A 107 -4.02 -17.50 -3.23
C ILE A 107 -3.64 -17.89 -1.80
N PRO A 108 -2.99 -17.05 -1.00
CA PRO A 108 -2.69 -17.38 0.38
C PRO A 108 -3.87 -17.03 1.28
N ARG A 109 -4.04 -17.77 2.37
CA ARG A 109 -4.89 -17.34 3.46
C ARG A 109 -4.18 -16.28 4.30
N ILE A 110 -4.96 -15.44 4.96
CA ILE A 110 -4.41 -14.42 5.88
C ILE A 110 -3.56 -15.04 6.99
N GLU A 111 -3.95 -16.23 7.48
CA GLU A 111 -3.21 -16.96 8.49
C GLU A 111 -1.82 -17.39 7.99
N ASP A 112 -1.69 -17.77 6.72
CA ASP A 112 -0.42 -18.20 6.12
C ASP A 112 0.54 -16.99 5.99
N VAL A 113 0.00 -15.83 5.63
CA VAL A 113 0.75 -14.57 5.56
C VAL A 113 1.24 -14.14 6.94
N PHE A 114 0.34 -14.10 7.93
CA PHE A 114 0.70 -13.70 9.29
C PHE A 114 1.63 -14.72 9.98
N ALA A 115 1.49 -15.99 9.67
CA ALA A 115 2.43 -17.00 10.15
C ALA A 115 3.85 -16.79 9.60
N ALA A 116 3.98 -16.35 8.34
CA ALA A 116 5.28 -16.04 7.75
C ALA A 116 5.96 -14.84 8.42
N MET A 117 5.20 -13.88 8.96
CA MET A 117 5.73 -12.69 9.63
C MET A 117 6.29 -12.98 11.04
N ARG A 118 5.95 -14.12 11.65
CA ARG A 118 6.43 -14.48 13.00
C ARG A 118 7.94 -14.55 13.06
N GLY A 119 8.52 -13.91 14.09
CA GLY A 119 9.98 -13.86 14.28
C GLY A 119 10.70 -12.83 13.39
N HIS A 120 9.97 -12.12 12.54
CA HIS A 120 10.49 -11.09 11.66
C HIS A 120 9.87 -9.71 11.98
N PRO A 121 10.24 -9.03 13.09
CA PRO A 121 9.54 -7.82 13.56
C PRO A 121 9.60 -6.63 12.58
N LYS A 122 10.47 -6.68 11.58
CA LYS A 122 10.57 -5.66 10.53
C LYS A 122 9.68 -5.95 9.30
N TRP A 123 9.05 -7.12 9.22
CA TRP A 123 8.13 -7.43 8.15
C TRP A 123 6.78 -6.78 8.42
N LEU A 124 6.45 -5.76 7.67
CA LEU A 124 5.22 -5.00 7.83
C LEU A 124 4.24 -5.32 6.71
N CYS A 125 2.95 -5.24 7.03
CA CYS A 125 1.87 -5.49 6.10
C CYS A 125 0.80 -4.38 6.22
N PHE A 126 0.53 -3.69 5.12
CA PHE A 126 -0.55 -2.73 4.98
C PHE A 126 -1.74 -3.44 4.32
N VAL A 127 -2.80 -3.70 5.09
CA VAL A 127 -3.94 -4.51 4.64
C VAL A 127 -5.08 -3.62 4.21
N ASP A 128 -5.35 -3.57 2.89
CA ASP A 128 -6.58 -2.99 2.34
C ASP A 128 -7.74 -3.98 2.52
N GLU A 129 -8.74 -3.55 3.24
CA GLU A 129 -9.90 -4.35 3.60
C GLU A 129 -10.92 -4.37 2.45
N LYS A 130 -11.12 -5.53 1.84
CA LYS A 130 -12.03 -5.79 0.72
C LYS A 130 -13.27 -6.61 1.14
N GLY A 131 -13.84 -6.30 2.29
CA GLY A 131 -15.00 -7.03 2.83
C GLY A 131 -14.65 -8.13 3.85
N ALA A 132 -13.38 -8.25 4.25
CA ALA A 132 -12.99 -9.19 5.29
C ALA A 132 -13.49 -8.79 6.69
N GLY A 133 -13.60 -7.50 6.93
CA GLY A 133 -13.96 -6.90 8.19
C GLY A 133 -12.75 -6.64 9.10
N PRO A 134 -12.67 -5.44 9.71
CA PRO A 134 -11.50 -5.02 10.49
C PRO A 134 -11.24 -5.92 11.69
N ARG A 135 -12.27 -6.33 12.42
CA ARG A 135 -12.12 -7.22 13.60
C ARG A 135 -11.55 -8.59 13.21
N TYR A 136 -12.00 -9.15 12.08
CA TYR A 136 -11.49 -10.43 11.59
C TYR A 136 -9.98 -10.36 11.33
N ILE A 137 -9.52 -9.32 10.62
CA ILE A 137 -8.09 -9.10 10.35
C ILE A 137 -7.31 -8.95 11.65
N ALA A 138 -7.81 -8.14 12.59
CA ALA A 138 -7.17 -7.93 13.88
C ALA A 138 -7.06 -9.20 14.73
N ASP A 139 -8.12 -10.02 14.75
CA ASP A 139 -8.13 -11.26 15.52
C ASP A 139 -7.12 -12.25 14.94
N LYS A 140 -7.05 -12.37 13.61
CA LYS A 140 -6.02 -13.20 12.96
C LYS A 140 -4.60 -12.70 13.22
N ALA A 141 -4.39 -11.40 13.22
CA ALA A 141 -3.08 -10.81 13.56
C ALA A 141 -2.68 -11.05 15.02
N ARG A 142 -3.65 -10.99 15.98
CA ARG A 142 -3.43 -11.32 17.40
C ARG A 142 -3.14 -12.80 17.59
N GLU A 143 -3.93 -13.68 16.98
CA GLU A 143 -3.71 -15.16 17.03
C GLU A 143 -2.30 -15.50 16.53
N ALA A 144 -1.82 -14.79 15.52
CA ALA A 144 -0.47 -14.96 14.98
C ALA A 144 0.63 -14.25 15.80
N GLY A 145 0.28 -13.34 16.72
CA GLY A 145 1.25 -12.55 17.50
C GLY A 145 1.95 -11.47 16.68
N VAL A 146 1.31 -10.95 15.61
CA VAL A 146 1.90 -9.97 14.67
C VAL A 146 1.09 -8.67 14.55
N LEU A 147 0.17 -8.39 15.47
CA LEU A 147 -0.70 -7.21 15.38
C LEU A 147 0.08 -5.90 15.21
N GLU A 148 1.22 -5.76 15.88
CA GLU A 148 2.09 -4.58 15.80
C GLU A 148 2.74 -4.36 14.43
N GLN A 149 2.71 -5.39 13.56
CA GLN A 149 3.28 -5.38 12.22
C GLN A 149 2.21 -5.16 11.13
N VAL A 150 0.92 -5.17 11.52
CA VAL A 150 -0.23 -5.08 10.62
C VAL A 150 -0.86 -3.71 10.73
N TYR A 151 -0.98 -3.02 9.58
CA TYR A 151 -1.64 -1.73 9.46
C TYR A 151 -2.93 -1.90 8.66
N TYR A 152 -4.05 -1.47 9.22
CA TYR A 152 -5.27 -1.31 8.44
C TYR A 152 -5.08 -0.17 7.44
N SER A 153 -5.37 -0.40 6.18
CA SER A 153 -5.08 0.54 5.09
C SER A 153 -6.36 0.91 4.34
N GLY A 154 -6.50 2.18 3.99
CA GLY A 154 -7.67 2.62 3.21
C GLY A 154 -7.84 4.14 3.15
N PRO A 155 -8.83 4.62 2.34
CA PRO A 155 -9.01 6.04 2.05
C PRO A 155 -9.93 6.78 3.04
N SER A 156 -10.46 6.12 4.07
CA SER A 156 -11.50 6.67 4.93
C SER A 156 -11.01 6.98 6.33
N VAL A 157 -11.04 8.25 6.73
CA VAL A 157 -10.75 8.70 8.10
C VAL A 157 -11.70 8.02 9.10
N ALA A 158 -12.99 7.93 8.78
CA ALA A 158 -13.97 7.28 9.66
C ALA A 158 -13.65 5.80 9.91
N LYS A 159 -13.26 5.04 8.87
CA LYS A 159 -12.84 3.64 9.03
C LYS A 159 -11.53 3.49 9.79
N ALA A 160 -10.59 4.41 9.61
CA ALA A 160 -9.36 4.43 10.40
C ALA A 160 -9.65 4.63 11.90
N LEU A 161 -10.58 5.54 12.22
CA LEU A 161 -11.06 5.75 13.60
C LEU A 161 -11.78 4.52 14.14
N GLU A 162 -12.67 3.91 13.36
CA GLU A 162 -13.35 2.65 13.73
C GLU A 162 -12.35 1.54 14.06
N TRP A 163 -11.29 1.41 13.25
CA TRP A 163 -10.26 0.42 13.48
C TRP A 163 -9.54 0.64 14.83
N VAL A 164 -9.03 1.84 15.10
CA VAL A 164 -8.30 2.10 16.35
C VAL A 164 -9.18 2.05 17.59
N ASP A 165 -10.48 2.34 17.45
CA ASP A 165 -11.45 2.21 18.53
C ASP A 165 -11.82 0.73 18.80
N ALA A 166 -11.88 -0.10 17.75
CA ALA A 166 -12.19 -1.52 17.86
C ALA A 166 -10.96 -2.41 18.17
N VAL A 167 -9.75 -1.91 17.88
CA VAL A 167 -8.49 -2.67 17.94
C VAL A 167 -7.48 -1.90 18.79
N PRO A 168 -7.46 -2.08 20.12
CA PRO A 168 -6.43 -1.47 20.98
C PRO A 168 -5.02 -1.81 20.49
N GLY A 169 -4.17 -0.79 20.29
CA GLY A 169 -2.84 -0.92 19.69
C GLY A 169 -2.82 -1.06 18.17
N GLY A 170 -3.98 -1.06 17.52
CA GLY A 170 -4.09 -1.13 16.07
C GLY A 170 -3.47 0.07 15.37
N LYS A 171 -2.74 -0.19 14.29
CA LYS A 171 -2.09 0.83 13.44
C LYS A 171 -2.85 0.99 12.13
N THR A 172 -2.74 2.17 11.53
CA THR A 172 -3.43 2.49 10.28
C THR A 172 -2.50 3.18 9.29
N MET A 173 -2.82 3.03 8.00
CA MET A 173 -2.31 3.86 6.93
C MET A 173 -3.50 4.50 6.20
N LEU A 174 -3.60 5.82 6.28
CA LEU A 174 -4.62 6.57 5.54
C LEU A 174 -4.09 6.88 4.12
N TRP A 175 -4.89 6.56 3.09
CA TRP A 175 -4.59 7.01 1.74
C TRP A 175 -5.30 8.33 1.45
N ILE A 176 -4.58 9.29 0.90
CA ILE A 176 -5.16 10.50 0.33
C ILE A 176 -4.84 10.52 -1.15
N GLY A 177 -5.85 10.34 -1.96
CA GLY A 177 -5.71 10.26 -3.41
C GLY A 177 -7.03 10.43 -4.13
N THR A 178 -6.99 10.64 -5.43
CA THR A 178 -8.16 10.82 -6.28
C THR A 178 -8.43 9.62 -7.15
N TRP A 179 -9.71 9.31 -7.38
CA TRP A 179 -10.14 8.36 -8.40
C TRP A 179 -11.08 9.06 -9.39
N PRO A 180 -10.92 8.82 -10.70
CA PRO A 180 -9.84 8.02 -11.30
C PRO A 180 -8.45 8.65 -11.07
N VAL A 181 -7.42 7.80 -11.07
CA VAL A 181 -6.02 8.26 -11.00
C VAL A 181 -5.77 9.24 -12.15
N PRO A 182 -5.08 10.39 -11.89
CA PRO A 182 -4.75 11.33 -12.96
C PRO A 182 -3.99 10.66 -14.08
N LYS A 183 -4.40 10.93 -15.31
CA LYS A 183 -3.65 10.50 -16.49
C LYS A 183 -2.61 11.56 -16.88
N PRO A 184 -1.58 11.21 -17.68
CA PRO A 184 -0.57 12.15 -18.12
C PRO A 184 -1.11 13.43 -18.76
N GLU A 185 -2.27 13.35 -19.41
CA GLU A 185 -2.96 14.47 -20.01
C GLU A 185 -3.69 15.37 -19.00
N HIS A 186 -3.86 14.96 -17.75
CA HIS A 186 -4.54 15.71 -16.69
C HIS A 186 -3.56 16.61 -15.93
N THR A 187 -2.87 17.48 -16.63
CA THR A 187 -1.90 18.42 -16.07
C THR A 187 -2.28 19.88 -16.30
N ASP A 188 -3.50 20.15 -16.75
CA ASP A 188 -3.98 21.52 -16.84
C ASP A 188 -4.33 22.10 -15.46
N ALA A 189 -4.44 23.43 -15.40
CA ALA A 189 -4.69 24.12 -14.13
C ALA A 189 -6.02 23.75 -13.48
N ALA A 190 -7.04 23.37 -14.27
CA ALA A 190 -8.35 22.98 -13.75
C ALA A 190 -8.30 21.57 -13.12
N ASP A 191 -7.61 20.64 -13.75
CA ASP A 191 -7.38 19.30 -13.20
C ASP A 191 -6.56 19.37 -11.92
N ILE A 192 -5.45 20.12 -11.91
CA ILE A 192 -4.62 20.32 -10.71
C ILE A 192 -5.49 20.87 -9.56
N ALA A 193 -6.28 21.92 -9.81
CA ALA A 193 -7.14 22.51 -8.79
C ALA A 193 -8.19 21.53 -8.26
N ARG A 194 -8.75 20.67 -9.13
CA ARG A 194 -9.71 19.63 -8.72
C ARG A 194 -9.06 18.61 -7.79
N PHE A 195 -7.85 18.15 -8.07
CA PHE A 195 -7.12 17.22 -7.22
C PHE A 195 -6.75 17.86 -5.88
N GLU A 196 -6.27 19.09 -5.89
CA GLU A 196 -5.94 19.80 -4.65
C GLU A 196 -7.17 20.07 -3.78
N ALA A 197 -8.33 20.38 -4.37
CA ALA A 197 -9.59 20.52 -3.64
C ALA A 197 -10.03 19.20 -2.96
N HIS A 198 -9.79 18.04 -3.60
CA HIS A 198 -10.05 16.75 -2.96
C HIS A 198 -9.13 16.51 -1.75
N TYR A 199 -7.84 16.82 -1.88
CA TYR A 199 -6.90 16.71 -0.78
C TYR A 199 -7.31 17.59 0.41
N GLU A 200 -7.69 18.84 0.15
CA GLU A 200 -8.13 19.75 1.20
C GLU A 200 -9.42 19.24 1.89
N LYS A 201 -10.34 18.64 1.13
CA LYS A 201 -11.55 18.01 1.71
C LYS A 201 -11.17 16.91 2.71
N VAL A 202 -10.29 15.98 2.33
CA VAL A 202 -9.85 14.88 3.22
C VAL A 202 -9.07 15.43 4.41
N MET A 203 -8.23 16.42 4.20
CA MET A 203 -7.50 17.09 5.29
C MET A 203 -8.45 17.80 6.26
N GLY A 204 -9.57 18.32 5.79
CA GLY A 204 -10.64 18.83 6.68
C GLY A 204 -11.17 17.76 7.65
N GLU A 205 -11.36 16.52 7.17
CA GLU A 205 -11.76 15.38 8.00
C GLU A 205 -10.64 14.96 8.97
N VAL A 206 -9.38 14.94 8.50
CA VAL A 206 -8.20 14.62 9.31
C VAL A 206 -8.03 15.61 10.46
N ARG A 207 -8.09 16.92 10.16
CA ARG A 207 -7.99 17.99 11.17
C ARG A 207 -9.15 17.96 12.15
N ALA A 208 -10.38 17.71 11.69
CA ALA A 208 -11.54 17.54 12.55
C ALA A 208 -11.41 16.36 13.54
N ALA A 209 -10.72 15.30 13.11
CA ALA A 209 -10.34 14.15 13.96
C ALA A 209 -9.11 14.42 14.84
N ASN A 210 -8.51 15.62 14.78
CA ASN A 210 -7.25 15.97 15.45
C ASN A 210 -6.14 14.95 15.17
N PHE A 211 -6.02 14.49 13.90
CA PHE A 211 -5.07 13.49 13.42
C PHE A 211 -5.15 12.12 14.12
N ARG A 212 -6.17 11.90 14.94
CA ARG A 212 -6.37 10.63 15.65
C ARG A 212 -6.60 9.49 14.67
N GLY A 213 -6.08 8.32 14.99
CA GLY A 213 -6.29 7.10 14.22
C GLY A 213 -5.43 6.98 12.99
N ILE A 214 -4.42 7.85 12.80
CA ILE A 214 -3.50 7.80 11.65
C ILE A 214 -2.10 7.51 12.16
N SER A 215 -1.55 6.36 11.79
CA SER A 215 -0.18 5.96 12.13
C SER A 215 0.82 6.27 11.03
N VAL A 216 0.38 6.19 9.77
CA VAL A 216 1.11 6.53 8.55
C VAL A 216 0.11 7.14 7.58
N VAL A 217 0.53 8.08 6.76
CA VAL A 217 -0.27 8.56 5.63
C VAL A 217 0.44 8.24 4.30
N SER A 218 -0.32 7.87 3.28
CA SER A 218 0.18 7.74 1.90
C SER A 218 -0.51 8.79 1.03
N LEU A 219 0.26 9.77 0.54
CA LEU A 219 -0.21 10.80 -0.37
C LEU A 219 0.00 10.31 -1.80
N HIS A 220 -1.08 10.06 -2.52
CA HIS A 220 -1.01 9.71 -3.93
C HIS A 220 -0.58 10.93 -4.73
N SER A 221 0.54 10.83 -5.42
CA SER A 221 1.01 11.87 -6.33
C SER A 221 1.03 11.35 -7.77
N TYR A 222 0.99 12.27 -8.70
CA TYR A 222 1.22 12.00 -10.11
C TYR A 222 2.48 12.73 -10.53
N TYR A 223 3.38 12.09 -11.25
CA TYR A 223 4.63 12.69 -11.70
C TYR A 223 4.75 12.67 -13.21
N ASN A 224 4.95 13.83 -13.81
CA ASN A 224 5.25 14.02 -15.22
C ASN A 224 6.50 14.90 -15.38
N PRO A 225 7.67 14.33 -15.70
CA PRO A 225 8.92 15.08 -15.78
C PRO A 225 8.95 16.14 -16.89
N THR A 226 8.02 16.07 -17.85
CA THR A 226 7.95 17.03 -18.98
C THR A 226 7.03 18.22 -18.71
N ALA A 227 6.23 18.20 -17.64
CA ALA A 227 5.35 19.28 -17.27
C ALA A 227 6.12 20.40 -16.54
N ALA A 228 5.67 21.66 -16.70
CA ALA A 228 6.23 22.80 -15.97
C ALA A 228 6.05 22.64 -14.44
N GLU A 229 4.91 22.10 -14.01
CA GLU A 229 4.68 21.59 -12.65
C GLU A 229 4.68 20.05 -12.72
N PRO A 230 5.74 19.39 -12.27
CA PRO A 230 5.88 17.96 -12.51
C PRO A 230 5.00 17.08 -11.61
N PHE A 231 4.47 17.64 -10.50
CA PHE A 231 3.63 16.90 -9.58
C PHE A 231 2.17 17.35 -9.58
N VAL A 232 1.26 16.39 -9.45
CA VAL A 232 -0.15 16.64 -9.16
C VAL A 232 -0.53 15.79 -7.92
N PRO A 233 -0.92 16.42 -6.80
CA PRO A 233 -0.95 17.86 -6.52
C PRO A 233 0.43 18.53 -6.67
N ARG A 234 0.44 19.87 -6.80
CA ARG A 234 1.70 20.64 -6.95
C ARG A 234 2.69 20.33 -5.83
N ALA A 235 3.97 20.37 -6.15
CA ALA A 235 5.05 20.13 -5.19
C ALA A 235 4.93 20.97 -3.91
N SER A 236 4.50 22.22 -4.03
CA SER A 236 4.27 23.11 -2.88
C SER A 236 3.14 22.64 -1.97
N VAL A 237 2.08 22.04 -2.53
CA VAL A 237 0.95 21.48 -1.77
C VAL A 237 1.39 20.18 -1.10
N LEU A 238 2.07 19.30 -1.82
CA LEU A 238 2.64 18.07 -1.24
C LEU A 238 3.56 18.38 -0.07
N LYS A 239 4.45 19.38 -0.23
CA LYS A 239 5.37 19.79 0.84
C LYS A 239 4.61 20.31 2.08
N ALA A 240 3.58 21.14 1.89
CA ALA A 240 2.78 21.65 2.99
C ALA A 240 2.06 20.53 3.75
N LEU A 241 1.52 19.53 3.05
CA LEU A 241 0.87 18.36 3.65
C LEU A 241 1.89 17.51 4.44
N VAL A 242 3.06 17.26 3.87
CA VAL A 242 4.15 16.54 4.57
C VAL A 242 4.51 17.25 5.86
N ASP A 243 4.71 18.58 5.83
CA ASP A 243 5.06 19.34 7.02
C ASP A 243 3.95 19.31 8.08
N GLU A 244 2.68 19.34 7.66
CA GLU A 244 1.54 19.27 8.57
C GLU A 244 1.46 17.89 9.28
N PHE A 245 1.60 16.79 8.54
CA PHE A 245 1.63 15.46 9.15
C PHE A 245 2.85 15.26 10.07
N HIS A 246 4.03 15.74 9.66
CA HIS A 246 5.23 15.69 10.50
C HIS A 246 5.07 16.49 11.79
N ALA A 247 4.35 17.61 11.77
CA ALA A 247 4.06 18.39 12.99
C ALA A 247 3.26 17.57 14.02
N HIS A 248 2.53 16.56 13.57
CA HIS A 248 1.79 15.60 14.39
C HIS A 248 2.54 14.27 14.63
N GLY A 249 3.81 14.17 14.20
CA GLY A 249 4.61 12.95 14.36
C GLY A 249 4.20 11.80 13.46
N ILE A 250 3.48 12.06 12.34
CA ILE A 250 2.97 11.06 11.42
C ILE A 250 3.89 10.97 10.20
N PRO A 251 4.51 9.80 9.93
CA PRO A 251 5.29 9.57 8.71
C PRO A 251 4.44 9.64 7.46
N VAL A 252 5.05 10.09 6.36
CA VAL A 252 4.38 10.31 5.07
C VAL A 252 5.04 9.48 3.98
N CYS A 253 4.27 8.58 3.37
CA CYS A 253 4.65 7.87 2.16
C CYS A 253 4.01 8.50 0.92
N SER A 254 4.52 8.22 -0.26
CA SER A 254 3.90 8.62 -1.52
C SER A 254 3.96 7.52 -2.56
N ILE A 255 2.96 7.50 -3.44
CA ILE A 255 2.97 6.68 -4.65
C ILE A 255 2.85 7.58 -5.88
N PRO A 256 3.88 7.60 -6.76
CA PRO A 256 3.85 8.35 -8.01
C PRO A 256 3.13 7.53 -9.10
N PHE A 257 1.80 7.65 -9.17
CA PHE A 257 0.96 6.90 -10.08
C PHE A 257 1.21 7.17 -11.57
N ALA A 258 0.58 6.33 -12.42
CA ALA A 258 0.48 6.45 -13.87
C ALA A 258 1.82 6.39 -14.61
N GLY A 259 2.75 5.55 -14.12
CA GLY A 259 4.06 5.37 -14.72
C GLY A 259 5.10 6.40 -14.25
N GLY A 260 4.76 7.20 -13.22
CA GLY A 260 5.69 8.12 -12.58
C GLY A 260 6.72 7.46 -11.65
N ASP A 261 6.65 6.13 -11.49
CA ASP A 261 7.65 5.36 -10.73
C ASP A 261 9.00 5.44 -11.45
N SER A 262 9.84 6.37 -11.03
CA SER A 262 11.20 6.55 -11.52
C SER A 262 12.13 6.97 -10.39
N GLU A 263 13.42 6.72 -10.54
CA GLU A 263 14.40 7.17 -9.55
C GLU A 263 14.31 8.67 -9.32
N GLU A 264 14.12 9.45 -10.39
CA GLU A 264 13.98 10.90 -10.32
C GLU A 264 12.77 11.31 -9.47
N ALA A 265 11.59 10.71 -9.71
CA ALA A 265 10.39 10.99 -8.94
C ALA A 265 10.58 10.70 -7.45
N TYR A 266 11.15 9.54 -7.13
CA TYR A 266 11.37 9.15 -5.74
C TYR A 266 12.40 10.04 -5.04
N PHE A 267 13.49 10.45 -5.69
CA PHE A 267 14.43 11.40 -5.11
C PHE A 267 13.77 12.77 -4.86
N LYS A 268 13.00 13.28 -5.81
CA LYS A 268 12.26 14.54 -5.64
C LYS A 268 11.23 14.45 -4.50
N LEU A 269 10.50 13.34 -4.38
CA LEU A 269 9.58 13.12 -3.26
C LEU A 269 10.34 13.07 -1.92
N PHE A 270 11.48 12.39 -1.87
CA PHE A 270 12.31 12.39 -0.67
C PHE A 270 12.80 13.80 -0.32
N ASP A 271 13.20 14.62 -1.29
CA ASP A 271 13.62 16.00 -1.07
C ASP A 271 12.46 16.90 -0.60
N LEU A 272 11.21 16.59 -1.01
CA LEU A 272 10.00 17.25 -0.48
C LEU A 272 9.67 16.86 0.96
N GLY A 273 10.32 15.83 1.50
CA GLY A 273 10.14 15.42 2.89
C GLY A 273 9.47 14.07 3.10
N PHE A 274 9.11 13.34 2.05
CA PHE A 274 8.51 12.02 2.19
C PHE A 274 9.47 11.04 2.87
N ASP A 275 8.93 10.16 3.72
CA ASP A 275 9.67 9.20 4.54
C ASP A 275 9.73 7.80 3.94
N GLY A 276 8.83 7.52 3.01
CA GLY A 276 8.73 6.24 2.32
C GLY A 276 7.96 6.36 1.01
N PHE A 277 7.88 5.25 0.31
CA PHE A 277 7.25 5.18 -1.01
C PHE A 277 6.34 3.97 -1.11
N SER A 278 5.25 4.11 -1.88
CA SER A 278 4.51 2.99 -2.42
C SER A 278 4.86 2.84 -3.89
N SER A 279 4.94 1.62 -4.42
CA SER A 279 5.40 1.42 -5.78
C SER A 279 4.62 0.35 -6.52
N ASP A 280 4.36 0.65 -7.80
CA ASP A 280 3.96 -0.31 -8.84
C ASP A 280 5.17 -0.94 -9.56
N TYR A 281 6.39 -0.40 -9.33
CA TYR A 281 7.66 -0.88 -9.93
C TYR A 281 8.72 -1.07 -8.84
N PRO A 282 8.60 -2.16 -8.05
CA PRO A 282 9.39 -2.38 -6.85
C PRO A 282 10.90 -2.38 -7.08
N SER A 283 11.41 -2.87 -8.21
CA SER A 283 12.84 -2.85 -8.50
C SER A 283 13.42 -1.44 -8.54
N VAL A 284 12.68 -0.47 -9.07
CA VAL A 284 13.06 0.95 -9.07
C VAL A 284 13.08 1.49 -7.64
N MET A 285 12.03 1.21 -6.87
CA MET A 285 11.93 1.65 -5.48
C MET A 285 13.08 1.07 -4.62
N PHE A 286 13.38 -0.22 -4.75
CA PHE A 286 14.47 -0.86 -3.99
C PHE A 286 15.83 -0.22 -4.32
N SER A 287 16.09 0.10 -5.60
CA SER A 287 17.31 0.82 -6.00
C SER A 287 17.42 2.16 -5.29
N VAL A 288 16.33 2.93 -5.23
CA VAL A 288 16.30 4.23 -4.56
C VAL A 288 16.50 4.11 -3.06
N ILE A 289 15.79 3.19 -2.39
CA ILE A 289 15.93 2.94 -0.96
C ILE A 289 17.38 2.60 -0.62
N HIS A 290 18.02 1.74 -1.42
CA HIS A 290 19.41 1.39 -1.24
C HIS A 290 20.34 2.61 -1.36
N LYS A 291 20.17 3.43 -2.40
CA LYS A 291 20.94 4.66 -2.61
C LYS A 291 20.76 5.68 -1.49
N LEU A 292 19.53 5.87 -0.99
CA LEU A 292 19.23 6.76 0.12
C LEU A 292 19.86 6.27 1.44
N SER A 293 19.82 4.96 1.69
CA SER A 293 20.43 4.35 2.88
C SER A 293 21.95 4.51 2.88
N GLN A 294 22.60 4.47 1.72
CA GLN A 294 24.04 4.71 1.60
C GLN A 294 24.44 6.17 1.86
N ARG A 295 23.60 7.16 1.46
CA ARG A 295 23.84 8.58 1.76
C ARG A 295 23.93 8.87 3.26
N ARG A 296 23.21 8.10 4.09
CA ARG A 296 23.29 8.18 5.55
C ARG A 296 24.67 7.75 6.07
N ALA A 297 25.18 6.60 5.59
CA ALA A 297 26.44 6.04 6.05
C ALA A 297 27.68 6.91 5.74
N THR A 298 27.53 7.90 4.84
CA THR A 298 28.62 8.84 4.48
C THR A 298 28.47 10.21 5.15
N ALA A 299 27.37 10.47 5.87
CA ALA A 299 27.09 11.73 6.55
C ALA A 299 27.31 11.67 8.09
N ASP A 300 27.40 10.46 8.63
CA ASP A 300 27.78 10.14 10.02
C ASP A 300 29.30 9.84 10.09
#